data_129d795056ef6d96acdf0387cf96355f
#
_entry.id   129d795056ef6d96acdf0387cf96355f
#
_cell.length_a   1.000
_cell.length_b   1.000
_cell.length_c   1.000
_cell.angle_alpha   90.00
_cell.angle_beta   90.00
_cell.angle_gamma   90.00
#
_symmetry.space_group_name_H-M   'P 1'
#
loop_
_entity.id
_entity.type
_entity.pdbx_description
1 polymer ?
#
loop_
_entity_poly.entity_id
_entity_poly.type
_entity_poly.pdbx_seq_one_letter_code
_entity_poly.pdbx_strand_id
1 'polypeptide(L)'
;MGKETVNDLVKFLLPYPGSVKAAALWLREFVWDLYPETNELIYDNYNAVAFGWSPTDKAGDVFCSIAVVSDHVNFGFNRGVDFPDRQKLLIGNGTRYRYFQVRTKEDFPAEYVKELLAMAYENAIGRQKPVKTQIKGQTIVKSISPVKRRPGTIK
;
A
#
# COMPACT_ATOMS: atom_id res chain seq x y z
N MET A 1 -17.39 2.78 -0.23
CA MET A 1 -16.88 4.13 0.05
C MET A 1 -15.38 4.21 -0.12
N GLY A 2 -14.66 3.21 0.32
CA GLY A 2 -13.21 3.26 0.32
C GLY A 2 -12.57 3.40 -1.06
N LYS A 3 -13.12 2.74 -2.08
CA LYS A 3 -12.57 2.79 -3.43
C LYS A 3 -12.62 4.18 -4.06
N GLU A 4 -13.56 4.99 -3.63
CA GLU A 4 -13.67 6.35 -4.14
C GLU A 4 -12.49 7.17 -3.67
N THR A 5 -12.00 8.05 -4.54
CA THR A 5 -10.90 8.93 -4.17
C THR A 5 -11.38 9.89 -3.09
N VAL A 6 -10.74 9.84 -1.93
CA VAL A 6 -11.07 10.75 -0.85
C VAL A 6 -10.25 12.03 -0.98
N ASN A 7 -10.81 13.15 -0.50
CA ASN A 7 -10.16 14.44 -0.60
C ASN A 7 -8.77 14.46 0.04
N ASP A 8 -8.63 13.78 1.18
CA ASP A 8 -7.34 13.73 1.87
C ASP A 8 -6.27 13.06 1.02
N LEU A 9 -6.61 11.95 0.36
CA LEU A 9 -5.65 11.25 -0.49
C LEU A 9 -5.22 12.13 -1.66
N VAL A 10 -6.18 12.80 -2.31
CA VAL A 10 -5.87 13.73 -3.41
C VAL A 10 -4.90 14.79 -2.92
N LYS A 11 -5.15 15.36 -1.76
CA LYS A 11 -4.32 16.40 -1.17
C LYS A 11 -2.91 15.90 -0.89
N PHE A 12 -2.78 14.72 -0.31
CA PHE A 12 -1.48 14.14 0.01
C PHE A 12 -0.65 13.87 -1.25
N LEU A 13 -1.30 13.52 -2.35
CA LEU A 13 -0.60 13.19 -3.59
C LEU A 13 -0.29 14.39 -4.48
N LEU A 14 -0.81 15.58 -4.16
CA LEU A 14 -0.62 16.77 -4.99
C LEU A 14 0.82 17.05 -5.40
N PRO A 15 1.82 16.93 -4.50
CA PRO A 15 3.21 17.29 -4.86
C PRO A 15 3.89 16.33 -5.83
N TYR A 16 3.30 15.15 -6.07
CA TYR A 16 3.97 14.12 -6.85
C TYR A 16 3.72 14.29 -8.35
N PRO A 17 4.67 13.84 -9.21
CA PRO A 17 4.46 13.87 -10.65
C PRO A 17 3.22 13.12 -11.08
N GLY A 18 2.62 13.53 -12.21
CA GLY A 18 1.38 12.91 -12.69
C GLY A 18 1.49 11.43 -12.94
N SER A 19 2.63 10.97 -13.46
CA SER A 19 2.85 9.54 -13.71
C SER A 19 2.91 8.74 -12.41
N VAL A 20 3.50 9.31 -11.37
CA VAL A 20 3.59 8.66 -10.05
C VAL A 20 2.21 8.59 -9.42
N LYS A 21 1.45 9.69 -9.48
CA LYS A 21 0.07 9.69 -8.98
C LYS A 21 -0.79 8.64 -9.69
N ALA A 22 -0.65 8.56 -11.01
CA ALA A 22 -1.42 7.60 -11.80
C ALA A 22 -1.09 6.16 -11.41
N ALA A 23 0.19 5.86 -11.24
CA ALA A 23 0.61 4.52 -10.82
C ALA A 23 0.05 4.18 -9.44
N ALA A 24 0.13 5.11 -8.50
CA ALA A 24 -0.37 4.89 -7.14
C ALA A 24 -1.87 4.62 -7.13
N LEU A 25 -2.64 5.41 -7.87
CA LEU A 25 -4.09 5.26 -7.91
C LEU A 25 -4.50 3.98 -8.63
N TRP A 26 -3.77 3.61 -9.69
CA TRP A 26 -4.04 2.35 -10.39
C TRP A 26 -3.79 1.15 -9.48
N LEU A 27 -2.68 1.15 -8.73
CA LEU A 27 -2.37 0.08 -7.79
C LEU A 27 -3.39 0.00 -6.66
N ARG A 28 -3.86 1.15 -6.20
CA ARG A 28 -4.91 1.22 -5.19
C ARG A 28 -6.16 0.48 -5.65
N GLU A 29 -6.61 0.75 -6.87
CA GLU A 29 -7.76 0.06 -7.43
C GLU A 29 -7.49 -1.43 -7.60
N PHE A 30 -6.29 -1.77 -8.06
CA PHE A 30 -5.89 -3.15 -8.26
C PHE A 30 -6.07 -3.99 -6.98
N VAL A 31 -5.59 -3.48 -5.86
CA VAL A 31 -5.70 -4.20 -4.59
C VAL A 31 -7.15 -4.27 -4.13
N TRP A 32 -7.83 -3.14 -4.16
CA TRP A 32 -9.19 -3.09 -3.62
C TRP A 32 -10.20 -3.85 -4.46
N ASP A 33 -9.97 -3.97 -5.77
CA ASP A 33 -10.80 -4.82 -6.62
C ASP A 33 -10.68 -6.29 -6.23
N LEU A 34 -9.48 -6.70 -5.81
CA LEU A 34 -9.25 -8.08 -5.38
C LEU A 34 -9.75 -8.35 -3.95
N TYR A 35 -9.65 -7.37 -3.07
CA TYR A 35 -9.97 -7.51 -1.65
C TYR A 35 -10.85 -6.36 -1.17
N PRO A 36 -12.10 -6.30 -1.67
CA PRO A 36 -12.97 -5.12 -1.40
C PRO A 36 -13.38 -4.94 0.05
N GLU A 37 -13.28 -5.98 0.85
CA GLU A 37 -13.66 -5.89 2.27
C GLU A 37 -12.55 -5.39 3.17
N THR A 38 -11.34 -5.26 2.64
CA THR A 38 -10.22 -4.77 3.44
C THR A 38 -10.27 -3.25 3.57
N ASN A 39 -9.57 -2.75 4.58
CA ASN A 39 -9.54 -1.32 4.87
C ASN A 39 -8.22 -0.71 4.46
N GLU A 40 -8.28 0.47 3.90
CA GLU A 40 -7.09 1.23 3.51
C GLU A 40 -6.67 2.12 4.67
N LEU A 41 -5.45 1.92 5.17
CA LEU A 41 -4.89 2.74 6.23
C LEU A 41 -3.86 3.68 5.61
N ILE A 42 -4.05 4.99 5.76
CA ILE A 42 -3.19 5.98 5.14
C ILE A 42 -2.27 6.62 6.16
N TYR A 43 -1.00 6.73 5.78
CA TYR A 43 0.04 7.37 6.57
C TYR A 43 0.71 8.43 5.71
N ASP A 44 0.44 9.71 6.02
CA ASP A 44 1.06 10.82 5.33
C ASP A 44 2.33 11.21 6.09
N ASN A 45 3.40 10.48 5.81
CA ASN A 45 4.65 10.58 6.56
C ASN A 45 5.58 11.66 6.00
N TYR A 46 6.72 11.86 6.67
CA TYR A 46 7.68 12.90 6.31
C TYR A 46 8.18 12.74 4.87
N ASN A 47 8.67 11.55 4.52
CA ASN A 47 9.29 11.30 3.21
C ASN A 47 8.36 10.73 2.16
N ALA A 48 7.23 10.18 2.57
CA ALA A 48 6.38 9.43 1.65
C ALA A 48 4.95 9.41 2.13
N VAL A 49 4.03 9.23 1.19
CA VAL A 49 2.65 8.87 1.51
C VAL A 49 2.56 7.36 1.38
N ALA A 50 2.09 6.69 2.42
CA ALA A 50 1.93 5.25 2.40
C ALA A 50 0.47 4.91 2.67
N PHE A 51 -0.06 3.94 1.93
CA PHE A 51 -1.38 3.42 2.21
C PHE A 51 -1.34 1.90 2.08
N GLY A 52 -1.89 1.23 3.09
CA GLY A 52 -1.84 -0.21 3.17
C GLY A 52 -3.22 -0.80 3.42
N TRP A 53 -3.36 -2.08 3.12
CA TRP A 53 -4.63 -2.78 3.27
C TRP A 53 -4.56 -3.78 4.40
N SER A 54 -5.59 -3.73 5.24
CA SER A 54 -5.70 -4.57 6.43
C SER A 54 -7.10 -5.16 6.50
N PRO A 55 -7.24 -6.43 6.92
CA PRO A 55 -8.57 -6.97 7.20
C PRO A 55 -9.23 -6.33 8.43
N THR A 56 -8.46 -5.60 9.22
CA THR A 56 -8.96 -4.86 10.38
C THR A 56 -8.57 -3.40 10.23
N ASP A 57 -8.63 -2.62 11.31
CA ASP A 57 -8.14 -1.24 11.33
C ASP A 57 -6.76 -1.13 11.96
N LYS A 58 -6.09 -2.25 12.20
CA LYS A 58 -4.80 -2.27 12.89
C LYS A 58 -3.65 -2.33 11.89
N ALA A 59 -2.64 -1.48 12.13
CA ALA A 59 -1.45 -1.44 11.29
C ALA A 59 -0.72 -2.79 11.27
N GLY A 60 -0.75 -3.52 12.39
CA GLY A 60 -0.11 -4.83 12.47
C GLY A 60 -0.71 -5.90 11.57
N ASP A 61 -1.94 -5.67 11.10
CA ASP A 61 -2.63 -6.62 10.23
C ASP A 61 -2.54 -6.23 8.74
N VAL A 62 -1.81 -5.18 8.40
CA VAL A 62 -1.60 -4.77 7.02
C VAL A 62 -0.82 -5.86 6.30
N PHE A 63 -1.34 -6.34 5.16
CA PHE A 63 -0.67 -7.40 4.41
C PHE A 63 0.04 -6.88 3.17
N CYS A 64 -0.37 -5.75 2.61
CA CYS A 64 0.33 -5.12 1.51
C CYS A 64 0.17 -3.60 1.60
N SER A 65 1.10 -2.87 0.98
CA SER A 65 1.08 -1.42 1.06
C SER A 65 1.71 -0.79 -0.17
N ILE A 66 1.37 0.49 -0.38
CA ILE A 66 1.92 1.31 -1.43
C ILE A 66 2.61 2.48 -0.75
N ALA A 67 3.87 2.71 -1.09
CA ALA A 67 4.61 3.88 -0.61
C ALA A 67 4.94 4.74 -1.83
N VAL A 68 4.46 6.00 -1.82
CA VAL A 68 4.68 6.93 -2.93
C VAL A 68 5.90 7.76 -2.60
N VAL A 69 6.92 7.62 -3.43
CA VAL A 69 8.17 8.38 -3.27
C VAL A 69 8.38 9.26 -4.50
N SER A 70 9.49 10.00 -4.53
CA SER A 70 9.69 11.10 -5.48
C SER A 70 9.33 10.77 -6.92
N ASP A 71 9.82 9.66 -7.46
CA ASP A 71 9.69 9.36 -8.89
C ASP A 71 9.15 7.97 -9.18
N HIS A 72 8.69 7.27 -8.17
CA HIS A 72 8.13 5.93 -8.34
C HIS A 72 7.28 5.54 -7.14
N VAL A 73 6.71 4.36 -7.22
CA VAL A 73 5.88 3.79 -6.17
C VAL A 73 6.49 2.46 -5.77
N ASN A 74 6.55 2.18 -4.49
CA ASN A 74 6.92 0.87 -4.00
C ASN A 74 5.66 0.13 -3.58
N PHE A 75 5.41 -1.02 -4.21
CA PHE A 75 4.32 -1.90 -3.82
C PHE A 75 4.91 -3.04 -3.02
N GLY A 76 4.56 -3.15 -1.75
CA GLY A 76 5.24 -4.07 -0.86
C GLY A 76 4.35 -4.93 -0.01
N PHE A 77 5.00 -5.94 0.56
CA PHE A 77 4.38 -6.89 1.49
C PHE A 77 5.07 -6.76 2.83
N ASN A 78 4.29 -6.55 3.88
CA ASN A 78 4.85 -6.33 5.21
C ASN A 78 5.67 -7.52 5.70
N ARG A 79 5.31 -8.72 5.26
CA ARG A 79 6.04 -9.94 5.60
C ARG A 79 6.52 -10.66 4.34
N GLY A 80 6.98 -9.88 3.36
CA GLY A 80 7.41 -10.44 2.07
C GLY A 80 8.47 -11.50 2.16
N VAL A 81 9.31 -11.45 3.21
CA VAL A 81 10.37 -12.44 3.42
C VAL A 81 9.78 -13.85 3.62
N ASP A 82 8.53 -13.97 4.03
CA ASP A 82 7.89 -15.26 4.29
C ASP A 82 7.39 -15.96 3.02
N PHE A 83 7.46 -15.28 1.86
CA PHE A 83 6.89 -15.83 0.63
C PHE A 83 7.95 -16.45 -0.27
N PRO A 84 7.61 -17.54 -0.96
CA PRO A 84 8.53 -18.09 -1.98
C PRO A 84 8.50 -17.18 -3.20
N ASP A 85 9.53 -16.37 -3.37
CA ASP A 85 9.66 -15.46 -4.51
C ASP A 85 10.22 -16.23 -5.71
N ARG A 86 9.37 -17.02 -6.38
CA ARG A 86 9.77 -17.93 -7.44
C ARG A 86 10.47 -17.22 -8.59
N GLN A 87 10.02 -16.00 -8.89
CA GLN A 87 10.57 -15.25 -10.01
C GLN A 87 11.70 -14.31 -9.60
N LYS A 88 12.00 -14.26 -8.30
CA LYS A 88 13.09 -13.44 -7.74
C LYS A 88 12.95 -11.97 -8.13
N LEU A 89 11.72 -11.46 -8.05
CA LEU A 89 11.41 -10.08 -8.41
C LEU A 89 11.31 -9.15 -7.20
N LEU A 90 11.15 -9.70 -6.01
CA LEU A 90 11.01 -8.88 -4.81
C LEU A 90 12.33 -8.26 -4.40
N ILE A 91 12.28 -6.98 -4.04
CA ILE A 91 13.45 -6.18 -3.65
C ILE A 91 13.40 -5.95 -2.15
N GLY A 92 14.57 -5.84 -1.53
CA GLY A 92 14.68 -5.48 -0.14
C GLY A 92 15.61 -6.38 0.63
N ASN A 93 16.19 -5.84 1.71
CA ASN A 93 17.12 -6.58 2.56
C ASN A 93 16.78 -6.43 4.05
N GLY A 94 15.57 -5.89 4.34
CA GLY A 94 15.12 -5.79 5.71
C GLY A 94 14.72 -7.14 6.29
N THR A 95 14.33 -7.16 7.55
CA THR A 95 13.99 -8.40 8.24
C THR A 95 12.69 -9.02 7.77
N ARG A 96 11.76 -8.20 7.25
CA ARG A 96 10.44 -8.69 6.83
C ARG A 96 9.96 -8.14 5.51
N TYR A 97 10.08 -6.85 5.27
CA TYR A 97 9.47 -6.14 4.14
C TYR A 97 10.16 -6.47 2.83
N ARG A 98 9.36 -6.74 1.80
CA ARG A 98 9.84 -6.89 0.41
C ARG A 98 8.88 -6.19 -0.52
N TYR A 99 9.39 -5.65 -1.64
CA TYR A 99 8.58 -4.79 -2.49
C TYR A 99 8.97 -4.87 -3.96
N PHE A 100 8.07 -4.36 -4.81
CA PHE A 100 8.32 -4.10 -6.22
C PHE A 100 8.41 -2.60 -6.42
N GLN A 101 9.33 -2.15 -7.26
CA GLN A 101 9.41 -0.75 -7.63
C GLN A 101 8.62 -0.56 -8.91
N VAL A 102 7.65 0.38 -8.91
CA VAL A 102 6.71 0.56 -10.01
C VAL A 102 6.75 2.02 -10.46
N ARG A 103 7.05 2.24 -11.73
CA ARG A 103 6.98 3.57 -12.32
C ARG A 103 5.71 3.76 -13.14
N THR A 104 5.30 2.69 -13.83
CA THR A 104 4.06 2.67 -14.60
C THR A 104 3.39 1.32 -14.41
N LYS A 105 2.10 1.24 -14.76
CA LYS A 105 1.39 -0.02 -14.63
C LYS A 105 1.95 -1.12 -15.54
N GLU A 106 2.62 -0.72 -16.63
CA GLU A 106 3.19 -1.67 -17.59
C GLU A 106 4.36 -2.46 -17.01
N ASP A 107 5.08 -1.90 -16.03
CA ASP A 107 6.19 -2.61 -15.42
C ASP A 107 5.80 -3.38 -14.16
N PHE A 108 4.49 -3.53 -13.92
CA PHE A 108 3.97 -4.23 -12.75
C PHE A 108 3.59 -5.67 -13.13
N PRO A 109 4.20 -6.69 -12.49
CA PRO A 109 3.90 -8.09 -12.84
C PRO A 109 2.61 -8.54 -12.16
N ALA A 110 1.47 -8.09 -12.69
CA ALA A 110 0.17 -8.21 -12.03
C ALA A 110 -0.21 -9.65 -11.66
N GLU A 111 0.01 -10.61 -12.58
CA GLU A 111 -0.39 -12.00 -12.32
C GLU A 111 0.45 -12.62 -11.21
N TYR A 112 1.75 -12.35 -11.22
CA TYR A 112 2.62 -12.82 -10.16
C TYR A 112 2.26 -12.19 -8.81
N VAL A 113 1.95 -10.90 -8.83
CA VAL A 113 1.57 -10.18 -7.59
C VAL A 113 0.26 -10.73 -7.03
N LYS A 114 -0.69 -11.12 -7.89
CA LYS A 114 -1.93 -11.73 -7.40
C LYS A 114 -1.65 -13.01 -6.60
N GLU A 115 -0.69 -13.82 -7.05
CA GLU A 115 -0.30 -15.03 -6.31
C GLU A 115 0.25 -14.67 -4.94
N LEU A 116 1.15 -13.70 -4.89
CA LEU A 116 1.75 -13.27 -3.62
C LEU A 116 0.73 -12.63 -2.71
N LEU A 117 -0.20 -11.84 -3.27
CA LEU A 117 -1.27 -11.23 -2.49
C LEU A 117 -2.16 -12.27 -1.84
N ALA A 118 -2.47 -13.35 -2.55
CA ALA A 118 -3.31 -14.41 -1.97
C ALA A 118 -2.64 -15.00 -0.73
N MET A 119 -1.33 -15.27 -0.81
CA MET A 119 -0.60 -15.77 0.33
C MET A 119 -0.54 -14.76 1.48
N ALA A 120 -0.30 -13.50 1.14
CA ALA A 120 -0.21 -12.43 2.13
C ALA A 120 -1.54 -12.24 2.86
N TYR A 121 -2.62 -12.26 2.12
CA TYR A 121 -3.96 -12.09 2.71
C TYR A 121 -4.30 -13.25 3.64
N GLU A 122 -4.06 -14.48 3.19
CA GLU A 122 -4.34 -15.65 4.04
C GLU A 122 -3.50 -15.64 5.31
N ASN A 123 -2.25 -15.25 5.21
CA ASN A 123 -1.39 -15.13 6.38
C ASN A 123 -1.91 -14.08 7.36
N ALA A 124 -2.37 -12.94 6.84
CA ALA A 124 -2.93 -11.88 7.68
C ALA A 124 -4.19 -12.34 8.39
N ILE A 125 -5.08 -13.02 7.68
CA ILE A 125 -6.30 -13.55 8.26
C ILE A 125 -5.98 -14.56 9.36
N GLY A 126 -4.99 -15.43 9.12
CA GLY A 126 -4.60 -16.45 10.10
C GLY A 126 -3.97 -15.87 11.36
N ARG A 127 -3.33 -14.71 11.25
CA ARG A 127 -2.66 -14.07 12.40
C ARG A 127 -3.54 -13.05 13.13
N GLN A 128 -4.63 -12.60 12.50
CA GLN A 128 -5.40 -11.52 13.12
C GLN A 128 -6.07 -11.99 14.40
N LYS A 129 -6.12 -11.10 15.37
CA LYS A 129 -6.79 -11.35 16.63
C LYS A 129 -8.27 -11.02 16.49
N PRO A 130 -9.14 -11.65 17.29
CA PRO A 130 -10.55 -11.31 17.26
C PRO A 130 -10.78 -9.82 17.52
N VAL A 131 -11.75 -9.24 16.82
CA VAL A 131 -12.11 -7.84 17.00
C VAL A 131 -13.59 -7.77 17.36
N LYS A 132 -13.92 -6.76 18.18
CA LYS A 132 -15.30 -6.60 18.62
C LYS A 132 -16.21 -6.11 17.50
N THR A 133 -15.68 -5.18 16.68
CA THR A 133 -16.44 -4.59 15.59
C THR A 133 -15.68 -4.81 14.29
N GLN A 134 -16.38 -5.34 13.29
CA GLN A 134 -15.82 -5.51 11.95
C GLN A 134 -15.94 -4.21 11.20
N ILE A 135 -14.81 -3.70 10.73
CA ILE A 135 -14.75 -2.53 9.85
C ILE A 135 -14.34 -3.06 8.48
N LYS A 136 -15.09 -2.71 7.45
CA LYS A 136 -14.83 -3.23 6.10
C LYS A 136 -14.93 -2.13 5.06
N GLY A 137 -14.02 -2.16 4.09
CA GLY A 137 -14.08 -1.30 2.92
C GLY A 137 -13.91 0.18 3.21
N GLN A 138 -13.22 0.54 4.26
CA GLN A 138 -13.08 1.93 4.71
C GLN A 138 -11.69 2.46 4.41
N THR A 139 -11.59 3.78 4.26
CA THR A 139 -10.32 4.50 4.24
C THR A 139 -10.15 5.20 5.57
N ILE A 140 -9.03 4.95 6.22
CA ILE A 140 -8.74 5.50 7.54
C ILE A 140 -7.39 6.20 7.50
N VAL A 141 -7.37 7.51 7.77
CA VAL A 141 -6.11 8.26 7.86
C VAL A 141 -5.57 8.06 9.27
N LYS A 142 -4.44 7.35 9.37
CA LYS A 142 -3.87 6.97 10.67
C LYS A 142 -2.92 8.03 11.21
N SER A 143 -2.19 8.71 10.34
CA SER A 143 -1.26 9.75 10.79
C SER A 143 -0.96 10.74 9.68
N ILE A 144 -0.65 11.96 10.08
CA ILE A 144 -0.24 13.04 9.19
C ILE A 144 0.95 13.71 9.85
N SER A 145 2.10 13.68 9.18
CA SER A 145 3.28 14.37 9.70
C SER A 145 3.11 15.89 9.47
N PRO A 146 3.36 16.72 10.48
CA PRO A 146 3.26 18.18 10.29
C PRO A 146 4.38 18.74 9.41
N VAL A 147 5.50 18.03 9.29
CA VAL A 147 6.63 18.43 8.45
C VAL A 147 6.79 17.42 7.34
N LYS A 148 6.93 17.91 6.10
CA LYS A 148 6.99 17.05 4.92
C LYS A 148 8.24 17.31 4.11
N ARG A 149 8.73 16.25 3.48
CA ARG A 149 9.75 16.33 2.44
C ARG A 149 9.16 15.66 1.20
N ARG A 150 8.68 16.48 0.27
CA ARG A 150 7.97 16.02 -0.93
C ARG A 150 8.56 16.66 -2.18
N PRO A 151 8.36 16.05 -3.35
CA PRO A 151 8.73 16.70 -4.61
C PRO A 151 8.07 18.06 -4.70
N GLY A 152 8.81 19.05 -5.18
CA GLY A 152 8.27 20.41 -5.34
C GLY A 152 8.12 21.18 -4.04
N THR A 153 8.46 20.62 -2.90
CA THR A 153 8.37 21.32 -1.62
C THR A 153 9.61 22.18 -1.42
N ILE A 154 9.40 23.41 -0.99
CA ILE A 154 10.51 24.31 -0.66
C ILE A 154 11.02 23.97 0.73
N LYS A 155 12.31 23.83 0.82
CA LYS A 155 12.98 23.49 2.09
C LYS A 155 13.30 24.75 2.89
#